data_5e18a62c60fc7c40e3e159d4d362f42b
#
_entry.id   5e18a62c60fc7c40e3e159d4d362f42b
#
_cell.length_a   1.000
_cell.length_b   1.000
_cell.length_c   1.000
_cell.angle_alpha   90.00
_cell.angle_beta   90.00
_cell.angle_gamma   90.00
#
_symmetry.space_group_name_H-M   'P 1'
#
loop_
_entity.id
_entity.type
_entity.pdbx_description
1 polymer ?
#
loop_
_entity_poly.entity_id
_entity_poly.type
_entity_poly.pdbx_seq_one_letter_code
_entity_poly.pdbx_strand_id
1 'polypeptide(L)'
;MHMNRIIILVIFLSFTTSLQAQSVESDELFSKGVELYNLKRYNEAISYFNKSNNIDKAQLDTTNSRRYYSEMWLSSCYMQLGKIKEAQAISPDYYMVPPIDRRLTVESDRFSELSNMFAQAGNLERALEYALRCADIEKQVAGKEHIWYGNSTIIIGNLYYALGDSINAEENYLINKNICKHTYGEYSERYVDALLSLASVNTDFSMKDGLDKATRYLDEAYSIAHKRYPLLEAQIVNQQSVIAFRNKNYEQAKTLMMQALSLCELAEGKTSNNYEILLSNTIDLYQMFGQYDEAITLGQDFLEACTLVSTKNFLVTSRLKIK
;
A
#
# COMPACT_ATOMS: atom_id res chain seq x y z
N MET A 1 36.12 -20.69 26.70
CA MET A 1 35.52 -19.48 26.08
C MET A 1 34.86 -19.73 24.71
N HIS A 2 35.31 -20.69 23.89
CA HIS A 2 34.73 -21.04 22.60
C HIS A 2 33.39 -21.80 22.66
N MET A 3 33.21 -22.66 23.64
CA MET A 3 31.99 -23.50 23.77
C MET A 3 30.73 -22.69 24.10
N ASN A 4 30.83 -21.62 24.92
CA ASN A 4 29.68 -20.73 25.21
C ASN A 4 29.24 -19.89 24.01
N ARG A 5 30.15 -19.56 23.08
CA ARG A 5 29.77 -18.81 21.85
C ARG A 5 29.03 -19.70 20.85
N ILE A 6 29.37 -20.98 20.76
CA ILE A 6 28.67 -21.92 19.86
C ILE A 6 27.27 -22.22 20.39
N ILE A 7 27.09 -22.38 21.70
CA ILE A 7 25.78 -22.59 22.31
C ILE A 7 24.86 -21.35 22.11
N ILE A 8 25.40 -20.14 22.28
CA ILE A 8 24.65 -18.90 22.05
C ILE A 8 24.28 -18.77 20.57
N LEU A 9 25.18 -19.14 19.64
CA LEU A 9 24.91 -19.08 18.20
C LEU A 9 23.84 -20.09 17.76
N VAL A 10 23.88 -21.32 18.33
CA VAL A 10 22.88 -22.37 18.05
C VAL A 10 21.51 -21.98 18.63
N ILE A 11 21.47 -21.39 19.83
CA ILE A 11 20.23 -20.88 20.43
C ILE A 11 19.68 -19.69 19.60
N PHE A 12 20.53 -18.79 19.13
CA PHE A 12 20.12 -17.66 18.30
C PHE A 12 19.60 -18.10 16.92
N LEU A 13 20.26 -19.08 16.27
CA LEU A 13 19.81 -19.67 15.01
C LEU A 13 18.50 -20.46 15.17
N SER A 14 18.32 -21.21 16.26
CA SER A 14 17.06 -21.90 16.54
C SER A 14 15.93 -20.95 16.87
N PHE A 15 16.19 -19.80 17.50
CA PHE A 15 15.19 -18.76 17.78
C PHE A 15 14.76 -18.04 16.50
N THR A 16 15.68 -17.70 15.59
CA THR A 16 15.37 -17.02 14.33
C THR A 16 14.59 -17.92 13.37
N THR A 17 14.95 -19.22 13.29
CA THR A 17 14.19 -20.19 12.46
C THR A 17 12.79 -20.47 13.04
N SER A 18 12.63 -20.47 14.36
CA SER A 18 11.34 -20.61 15.02
C SER A 18 10.44 -19.40 14.78
N LEU A 19 10.95 -18.17 14.88
CA LEU A 19 10.23 -16.94 14.59
C LEU A 19 9.77 -16.85 13.12
N GLN A 20 10.63 -17.26 12.20
CA GLN A 20 10.35 -17.25 10.77
C GLN A 20 9.29 -18.31 10.38
N ALA A 21 9.36 -19.50 10.99
CA ALA A 21 8.37 -20.55 10.79
C ALA A 21 6.98 -20.15 11.32
N GLN A 22 6.91 -19.50 12.48
CA GLN A 22 5.65 -19.03 13.07
C GLN A 22 5.04 -17.84 12.31
N SER A 23 5.87 -17.00 11.66
CA SER A 23 5.36 -15.92 10.81
C SER A 23 4.70 -16.48 9.54
N VAL A 24 5.27 -17.54 8.93
CA VAL A 24 4.67 -18.25 7.79
C VAL A 24 3.35 -18.91 8.20
N GLU A 25 3.30 -19.55 9.37
CA GLU A 25 2.07 -20.17 9.90
C GLU A 25 0.96 -19.13 10.11
N SER A 26 1.29 -17.94 10.65
CA SER A 26 0.31 -16.86 10.80
C SER A 26 -0.24 -16.37 9.46
N ASP A 27 0.61 -16.24 8.42
CA ASP A 27 0.20 -15.84 7.07
C ASP A 27 -0.74 -16.85 6.42
N GLU A 28 -0.45 -18.14 6.57
CA GLU A 28 -1.30 -19.21 6.05
C GLU A 28 -2.68 -19.22 6.73
N LEU A 29 -2.70 -19.06 8.05
CA LEU A 29 -3.95 -18.98 8.82
C LEU A 29 -4.76 -17.74 8.44
N PHE A 30 -4.10 -16.59 8.28
CA PHE A 30 -4.75 -15.35 7.85
C PHE A 30 -5.36 -15.50 6.45
N SER A 31 -4.59 -16.02 5.50
CA SER A 31 -5.04 -16.24 4.12
C SER A 31 -6.24 -17.18 4.05
N LYS A 32 -6.25 -18.24 4.89
CA LYS A 32 -7.39 -19.15 4.99
C LYS A 32 -8.61 -18.47 5.61
N GLY A 33 -8.41 -17.59 6.57
CA GLY A 33 -9.48 -16.76 7.14
C GLY A 33 -10.15 -15.88 6.07
N VAL A 34 -9.35 -15.20 5.22
CA VAL A 34 -9.85 -14.37 4.12
C VAL A 34 -10.62 -15.21 3.08
N GLU A 35 -10.12 -16.39 2.69
CA GLU A 35 -10.84 -17.31 1.80
C GLU A 35 -12.23 -17.64 2.35
N LEU A 36 -12.30 -18.04 3.63
CA LEU A 36 -13.55 -18.40 4.29
C LEU A 36 -14.52 -17.21 4.44
N TYR A 37 -13.99 -16.02 4.69
CA TYR A 37 -14.79 -14.79 4.73
C TYR A 37 -15.46 -14.52 3.37
N ASN A 38 -14.70 -14.63 2.27
CA ASN A 38 -15.21 -14.45 0.91
C ASN A 38 -16.27 -15.51 0.54
N LEU A 39 -16.17 -16.72 1.12
CA LEU A 39 -17.19 -17.76 1.02
C LEU A 39 -18.39 -17.56 1.98
N LYS A 40 -18.45 -16.43 2.70
CA LYS A 40 -19.46 -16.10 3.71
C LYS A 40 -19.52 -17.09 4.90
N ARG A 41 -18.45 -17.86 5.11
CA ARG A 41 -18.31 -18.81 6.24
C ARG A 41 -17.70 -18.11 7.46
N TYR A 42 -18.36 -17.06 7.93
CA TYR A 42 -17.80 -16.12 8.91
C TYR A 42 -17.42 -16.77 10.25
N ASN A 43 -18.19 -17.73 10.76
CA ASN A 43 -17.84 -18.43 12.00
C ASN A 43 -16.53 -19.23 11.89
N GLU A 44 -16.25 -19.82 10.74
CA GLU A 44 -15.01 -20.54 10.50
C GLU A 44 -13.85 -19.55 10.29
N ALA A 45 -14.08 -18.49 9.52
CA ALA A 45 -13.11 -17.42 9.32
C ALA A 45 -12.63 -16.83 10.66
N ILE A 46 -13.53 -16.59 11.62
CA ILE A 46 -13.22 -16.14 12.98
C ILE A 46 -12.20 -17.07 13.66
N SER A 47 -12.35 -18.39 13.53
CA SER A 47 -11.41 -19.34 14.13
C SER A 47 -9.99 -19.18 13.57
N TYR A 48 -9.85 -18.97 12.27
CA TYR A 48 -8.56 -18.79 11.60
C TYR A 48 -7.94 -17.44 11.92
N PHE A 49 -8.69 -16.35 11.87
CA PHE A 49 -8.22 -15.02 12.25
C PHE A 49 -7.79 -14.95 13.72
N ASN A 50 -8.52 -15.62 14.65
CA ASN A 50 -8.10 -15.69 16.05
C ASN A 50 -6.76 -16.41 16.23
N LYS A 51 -6.52 -17.50 15.50
CA LYS A 51 -5.25 -18.23 15.56
C LYS A 51 -4.09 -17.37 15.02
N SER A 52 -4.27 -16.73 13.85
CA SER A 52 -3.31 -15.81 13.29
C SER A 52 -3.03 -14.65 14.26
N ASN A 53 -4.05 -13.99 14.78
CA ASN A 53 -3.93 -12.88 15.73
C ASN A 53 -3.20 -13.27 17.02
N ASN A 54 -3.40 -14.48 17.53
CA ASN A 54 -2.71 -14.95 18.72
C ASN A 54 -1.21 -15.16 18.47
N ILE A 55 -0.83 -15.66 17.29
CA ILE A 55 0.57 -15.77 16.88
C ILE A 55 1.20 -14.38 16.75
N ASP A 56 0.51 -13.47 16.05
CA ASP A 56 0.98 -12.11 15.84
C ASP A 56 1.11 -11.32 17.16
N LYS A 57 0.16 -11.49 18.09
CA LYS A 57 0.24 -10.89 19.43
C LYS A 57 1.40 -11.39 20.29
N ALA A 58 1.81 -12.63 20.09
CA ALA A 58 2.94 -13.22 20.82
C ALA A 58 4.29 -12.77 20.28
N GLN A 59 4.36 -12.36 19.01
CA GLN A 59 5.62 -12.14 18.30
C GLN A 59 5.86 -10.69 17.89
N LEU A 60 4.81 -9.93 17.66
CA LEU A 60 4.90 -8.60 17.07
C LEU A 60 4.67 -7.51 18.11
N ASP A 61 5.41 -6.43 17.97
CA ASP A 61 5.18 -5.20 18.69
C ASP A 61 3.73 -4.68 18.48
N THR A 62 3.20 -3.95 19.44
CA THR A 62 1.88 -3.33 19.40
C THR A 62 1.68 -2.35 18.24
N THR A 63 2.79 -1.89 17.64
CA THR A 63 2.81 -0.99 16.49
C THR A 63 2.80 -1.71 15.13
N ASN A 64 2.85 -3.05 15.11
CA ASN A 64 2.91 -3.79 13.87
C ASN A 64 1.53 -3.87 13.19
N SER A 65 1.45 -3.37 11.95
CA SER A 65 0.24 -3.33 11.14
C SER A 65 -0.45 -4.70 10.95
N ARG A 66 0.32 -5.78 10.93
CA ARG A 66 -0.18 -7.15 10.74
C ARG A 66 -1.16 -7.56 11.84
N ARG A 67 -0.84 -7.25 13.11
CA ARG A 67 -1.72 -7.49 14.24
C ARG A 67 -3.07 -6.76 14.08
N TYR A 68 -3.03 -5.55 13.56
CA TYR A 68 -4.20 -4.74 13.27
C TYR A 68 -5.09 -5.36 12.18
N TYR A 69 -4.51 -5.93 11.12
CA TYR A 69 -5.28 -6.57 10.05
C TYR A 69 -6.09 -7.77 10.54
N SER A 70 -5.51 -8.63 11.36
CA SER A 70 -6.24 -9.78 11.93
C SER A 70 -7.42 -9.32 12.79
N GLU A 71 -7.25 -8.28 13.60
CA GLU A 71 -8.32 -7.69 14.42
C GLU A 71 -9.42 -7.05 13.57
N MET A 72 -9.06 -6.36 12.50
CA MET A 72 -10.01 -5.77 11.55
C MET A 72 -10.89 -6.83 10.89
N TRP A 73 -10.30 -7.93 10.41
CA TRP A 73 -11.05 -9.02 9.79
C TRP A 73 -11.91 -9.78 10.76
N LEU A 74 -11.46 -10.00 11.99
CA LEU A 74 -12.27 -10.55 13.08
C LEU A 74 -13.49 -9.69 13.34
N SER A 75 -13.30 -8.41 13.49
CA SER A 75 -14.37 -7.45 13.71
C SER A 75 -15.36 -7.44 12.54
N SER A 76 -14.87 -7.47 11.29
CA SER A 76 -15.69 -7.59 10.08
C SER A 76 -16.53 -8.87 10.09
N CYS A 77 -15.97 -10.02 10.49
CA CYS A 77 -16.72 -11.27 10.63
C CYS A 77 -17.86 -11.15 11.64
N TYR A 78 -17.59 -10.57 12.83
CA TYR A 78 -18.61 -10.37 13.85
C TYR A 78 -19.71 -9.41 13.38
N MET A 79 -19.35 -8.37 12.62
CA MET A 79 -20.32 -7.47 12.00
C MET A 79 -21.25 -8.20 11.03
N GLN A 80 -20.71 -9.03 10.14
CA GLN A 80 -21.50 -9.84 9.20
C GLN A 80 -22.44 -10.82 9.91
N LEU A 81 -22.08 -11.28 11.11
CA LEU A 81 -22.92 -12.14 11.95
C LEU A 81 -23.93 -11.35 12.83
N GLY A 82 -23.93 -10.01 12.77
CA GLY A 82 -24.77 -9.16 13.61
C GLY A 82 -24.34 -9.06 15.07
N LYS A 83 -23.13 -9.52 15.39
CA LYS A 83 -22.54 -9.49 16.73
C LYS A 83 -21.76 -8.20 16.96
N ILE A 84 -22.48 -7.08 17.05
CA ILE A 84 -21.91 -5.72 17.07
C ILE A 84 -21.04 -5.50 18.32
N LYS A 85 -21.46 -6.00 19.49
CA LYS A 85 -20.71 -5.81 20.74
C LYS A 85 -19.36 -6.51 20.71
N GLU A 86 -19.30 -7.71 20.15
CA GLU A 86 -18.08 -8.49 19.99
C GLU A 86 -17.13 -7.80 18.99
N ALA A 87 -17.67 -7.27 17.90
CA ALA A 87 -16.89 -6.51 16.91
C ALA A 87 -16.24 -5.28 17.55
N GLN A 88 -17.00 -4.50 18.32
CA GLN A 88 -16.51 -3.31 19.02
C GLN A 88 -15.47 -3.62 20.10
N ALA A 89 -15.59 -4.76 20.77
CA ALA A 89 -14.65 -5.17 21.82
C ALA A 89 -13.25 -5.53 21.26
N ILE A 90 -13.17 -5.95 20.00
CA ILE A 90 -11.89 -6.36 19.36
C ILE A 90 -11.11 -5.15 18.84
N SER A 91 -11.80 -4.19 18.25
CA SER A 91 -11.17 -3.01 17.66
C SER A 91 -11.98 -1.76 18.04
N PRO A 92 -11.81 -1.26 19.29
CA PRO A 92 -12.56 -0.10 19.78
C PRO A 92 -12.41 1.12 18.89
N ASP A 93 -11.18 1.37 18.41
CA ASP A 93 -10.86 2.54 17.58
C ASP A 93 -11.45 2.47 16.17
N TYR A 94 -11.68 1.27 15.67
CA TYR A 94 -12.28 1.04 14.35
C TYR A 94 -13.82 1.12 14.41
N TYR A 95 -14.41 0.84 15.58
CA TYR A 95 -15.86 0.74 15.78
C TYR A 95 -16.42 1.65 16.89
N MET A 96 -15.69 2.67 17.31
CA MET A 96 -16.27 3.77 18.10
C MET A 96 -17.35 4.54 17.32
N VAL A 97 -17.97 3.87 16.38
CA VAL A 97 -19.08 4.36 15.60
C VAL A 97 -20.37 4.00 16.35
N PRO A 98 -21.25 4.98 16.60
CA PRO A 98 -22.58 4.71 17.19
C PRO A 98 -23.32 3.64 16.38
N PRO A 99 -24.36 2.97 16.92
CA PRO A 99 -25.09 1.92 16.23
C PRO A 99 -25.51 2.40 14.85
N ILE A 100 -24.79 1.91 13.82
CA ILE A 100 -24.86 2.36 12.45
C ILE A 100 -26.20 1.91 11.89
N ASP A 101 -26.93 2.83 11.30
CA ASP A 101 -28.03 2.46 10.42
C ASP A 101 -27.43 1.64 9.26
N ARG A 102 -27.69 0.32 9.26
CA ARG A 102 -27.22 -0.61 8.23
C ARG A 102 -27.55 -0.16 6.81
N ARG A 103 -28.58 0.67 6.64
CA ARG A 103 -28.95 1.23 5.33
C ARG A 103 -27.88 2.17 4.83
N LEU A 104 -27.33 3.02 5.72
CA LEU A 104 -26.30 4.00 5.36
C LEU A 104 -24.97 3.32 4.98
N THR A 105 -24.58 2.24 5.67
CA THR A 105 -23.36 1.50 5.28
C THR A 105 -23.53 0.78 3.95
N VAL A 106 -24.67 0.14 3.70
CA VAL A 106 -24.97 -0.49 2.40
C VAL A 106 -25.01 0.56 1.29
N GLU A 107 -25.52 1.76 1.57
CA GLU A 107 -25.56 2.85 0.61
C GLU A 107 -24.16 3.42 0.34
N SER A 108 -23.33 3.57 1.36
CA SER A 108 -21.91 3.94 1.23
C SER A 108 -21.15 2.95 0.36
N ASP A 109 -21.25 1.63 0.64
CA ASP A 109 -20.62 0.58 -0.15
C ASP A 109 -21.05 0.64 -1.63
N ARG A 110 -22.34 0.86 -1.87
CA ARG A 110 -22.89 1.02 -3.22
C ARG A 110 -22.32 2.22 -3.96
N PHE A 111 -22.16 3.35 -3.29
CA PHE A 111 -21.57 4.53 -3.89
C PHE A 111 -20.07 4.34 -4.17
N SER A 112 -19.36 3.65 -3.28
CA SER A 112 -17.97 3.26 -3.51
C SER A 112 -17.82 2.37 -4.75
N GLU A 113 -18.67 1.35 -4.89
CA GLU A 113 -18.69 0.49 -6.08
C GLU A 113 -19.01 1.27 -7.37
N LEU A 114 -20.01 2.13 -7.34
CA LEU A 114 -20.38 2.97 -8.49
C LEU A 114 -19.25 3.93 -8.86
N SER A 115 -18.59 4.56 -7.88
CA SER A 115 -17.42 5.39 -8.11
C SER A 115 -16.31 4.63 -8.84
N ASN A 116 -15.98 3.44 -8.38
CA ASN A 116 -14.97 2.60 -9.01
C ASN A 116 -15.37 2.19 -10.44
N MET A 117 -16.61 1.81 -10.66
CA MET A 117 -17.10 1.44 -11.99
C MET A 117 -17.00 2.61 -12.98
N PHE A 118 -17.41 3.80 -12.57
CA PHE A 118 -17.32 4.99 -13.43
C PHE A 118 -15.88 5.43 -13.67
N ALA A 119 -15.00 5.32 -12.68
CA ALA A 119 -13.57 5.59 -12.85
C ALA A 119 -12.92 4.64 -13.86
N GLN A 120 -13.21 3.34 -13.77
CA GLN A 120 -12.74 2.33 -14.74
C GLN A 120 -13.29 2.56 -16.15
N ALA A 121 -14.51 3.09 -16.26
CA ALA A 121 -15.11 3.48 -17.54
C ALA A 121 -14.59 4.84 -18.08
N GLY A 122 -13.69 5.51 -17.36
CA GLY A 122 -13.14 6.83 -17.73
C GLY A 122 -14.07 8.01 -17.47
N ASN A 123 -15.22 7.82 -16.82
CA ASN A 123 -16.12 8.88 -16.47
C ASN A 123 -15.80 9.42 -15.07
N LEU A 124 -14.75 10.26 -15.01
CA LEU A 124 -14.19 10.75 -13.76
C LEU A 124 -15.15 11.68 -12.98
N GLU A 125 -15.97 12.46 -13.67
CA GLU A 125 -16.95 13.37 -13.04
C GLU A 125 -18.01 12.58 -12.27
N ARG A 126 -18.56 11.52 -12.88
CA ARG A 126 -19.51 10.65 -12.18
C ARG A 126 -18.86 9.83 -11.08
N ALA A 127 -17.64 9.36 -11.30
CA ALA A 127 -16.88 8.70 -10.26
C ALA A 127 -16.73 9.61 -9.03
N LEU A 128 -16.36 10.88 -9.25
CA LEU A 128 -16.24 11.88 -8.20
C LEU A 128 -17.58 12.16 -7.48
N GLU A 129 -18.68 12.29 -8.23
CA GLU A 129 -20.02 12.46 -7.63
C GLU A 129 -20.34 11.36 -6.63
N TYR A 130 -20.12 10.08 -7.01
CA TYR A 130 -20.38 8.95 -6.13
C TYR A 130 -19.38 8.83 -4.98
N ALA A 131 -18.11 9.15 -5.20
CA ALA A 131 -17.12 9.19 -4.14
C ALA A 131 -17.45 10.23 -3.06
N LEU A 132 -17.91 11.42 -3.46
CA LEU A 132 -18.36 12.46 -2.53
C LEU A 132 -19.58 12.02 -1.71
N ARG A 133 -20.56 11.36 -2.33
CA ARG A 133 -21.74 10.80 -1.61
C ARG A 133 -21.31 9.72 -0.62
N CYS A 134 -20.39 8.83 -0.99
CA CYS A 134 -19.82 7.84 -0.09
C CYS A 134 -19.16 8.52 1.12
N ALA A 135 -18.28 9.49 0.88
CA ALA A 135 -17.57 10.23 1.92
C ALA A 135 -18.51 10.98 2.88
N ASP A 136 -19.60 11.57 2.36
CA ASP A 136 -20.60 12.27 3.19
C ASP A 136 -21.29 11.30 4.15
N ILE A 137 -21.66 10.11 3.70
CA ILE A 137 -22.24 9.07 4.56
C ILE A 137 -21.23 8.62 5.62
N GLU A 138 -19.99 8.30 5.22
CA GLU A 138 -18.96 7.86 6.13
C GLU A 138 -18.63 8.91 7.19
N LYS A 139 -18.58 10.17 6.79
CA LYS A 139 -18.40 11.30 7.69
C LYS A 139 -19.56 11.45 8.69
N GLN A 140 -20.81 11.23 8.26
CA GLN A 140 -21.98 11.29 9.14
C GLN A 140 -22.01 10.11 10.11
N VAL A 141 -21.66 8.93 9.64
CA VAL A 141 -21.77 7.67 10.38
C VAL A 141 -20.58 7.47 11.33
N ALA A 142 -19.37 7.67 10.85
CA ALA A 142 -18.14 7.36 11.56
C ALA A 142 -17.39 8.59 12.08
N GLY A 143 -17.69 9.76 11.52
CA GLY A 143 -17.00 11.01 11.84
C GLY A 143 -15.86 11.34 10.88
N LYS A 144 -15.48 12.62 10.89
CA LYS A 144 -14.48 13.19 9.96
C LYS A 144 -13.02 12.75 10.24
N GLU A 145 -12.76 12.10 11.36
CA GLU A 145 -11.42 11.62 11.74
C GLU A 145 -11.31 10.10 11.59
N HIS A 146 -12.40 9.45 11.18
CA HIS A 146 -12.44 8.01 11.02
C HIS A 146 -11.77 7.58 9.71
N ILE A 147 -11.13 6.40 9.71
CA ILE A 147 -10.40 5.88 8.57
C ILE A 147 -11.27 5.62 7.34
N TRP A 148 -12.56 5.32 7.50
CA TRP A 148 -13.47 5.19 6.36
C TRP A 148 -13.52 6.48 5.56
N TYR A 149 -13.79 7.61 6.23
CA TYR A 149 -13.73 8.91 5.59
C TYR A 149 -12.33 9.23 5.03
N GLY A 150 -11.26 8.80 5.73
CA GLY A 150 -9.88 8.89 5.23
C GLY A 150 -9.68 8.12 3.92
N ASN A 151 -10.22 6.91 3.79
CA ASN A 151 -10.15 6.13 2.55
C ASN A 151 -10.93 6.80 1.41
N SER A 152 -12.08 7.37 1.69
CA SER A 152 -12.81 8.13 0.68
C SER A 152 -12.09 9.41 0.27
N THR A 153 -11.42 10.11 1.20
CA THR A 153 -10.67 11.33 0.84
C THR A 153 -9.49 11.05 -0.08
N ILE A 154 -8.77 9.92 0.06
CA ILE A 154 -7.71 9.57 -0.91
C ILE A 154 -8.30 9.30 -2.30
N ILE A 155 -9.44 8.61 -2.39
CA ILE A 155 -10.13 8.35 -3.68
C ILE A 155 -10.57 9.66 -4.32
N ILE A 156 -11.20 10.55 -3.54
CA ILE A 156 -11.64 11.88 -4.01
C ILE A 156 -10.44 12.71 -4.46
N GLY A 157 -9.34 12.70 -3.70
CA GLY A 157 -8.10 13.37 -4.06
C GLY A 157 -7.54 12.86 -5.40
N ASN A 158 -7.51 11.54 -5.61
CA ASN A 158 -7.08 10.93 -6.86
C ASN A 158 -7.98 11.31 -8.05
N LEU A 159 -9.29 11.40 -7.84
CA LEU A 159 -10.23 11.82 -8.89
C LEU A 159 -10.06 13.29 -9.23
N TYR A 160 -9.91 14.18 -8.26
CA TYR A 160 -9.60 15.59 -8.51
C TYR A 160 -8.25 15.76 -9.21
N TYR A 161 -7.24 14.99 -8.79
CA TYR A 161 -5.93 14.96 -9.46
C TYR A 161 -6.07 14.58 -10.93
N ALA A 162 -6.79 13.50 -11.23
CA ALA A 162 -7.03 13.04 -12.61
C ALA A 162 -7.87 14.03 -13.45
N LEU A 163 -8.74 14.81 -12.82
CA LEU A 163 -9.51 15.88 -13.44
C LEU A 163 -8.71 17.20 -13.60
N GLY A 164 -7.49 17.27 -13.08
CA GLY A 164 -6.64 18.46 -13.16
C GLY A 164 -6.93 19.52 -12.07
N ASP A 165 -7.78 19.21 -11.09
CA ASP A 165 -8.09 20.10 -9.97
C ASP A 165 -7.10 19.87 -8.81
N SER A 166 -5.94 20.53 -8.91
CA SER A 166 -4.86 20.40 -7.95
C SER A 166 -5.20 20.92 -6.55
N ILE A 167 -6.08 21.92 -6.45
CA ILE A 167 -6.44 22.54 -5.17
C ILE A 167 -7.28 21.56 -4.34
N ASN A 168 -8.33 21.02 -4.92
CA ASN A 168 -9.20 20.06 -4.25
C ASN A 168 -8.48 18.72 -4.03
N ALA A 169 -7.55 18.32 -4.91
CA ALA A 169 -6.71 17.15 -4.71
C ALA A 169 -5.79 17.33 -3.48
N GLU A 170 -5.05 18.44 -3.38
CA GLU A 170 -4.18 18.72 -2.23
C GLU A 170 -4.96 18.76 -0.92
N GLU A 171 -6.14 19.41 -0.90
CA GLU A 171 -6.99 19.47 0.29
C GLU A 171 -7.39 18.07 0.79
N ASN A 172 -7.86 17.20 -0.10
CA ASN A 172 -8.27 15.85 0.25
C ASN A 172 -7.08 14.98 0.69
N TYR A 173 -5.92 15.12 0.07
CA TYR A 173 -4.69 14.43 0.50
C TYR A 173 -4.20 14.91 1.87
N LEU A 174 -4.36 16.20 2.21
CA LEU A 174 -4.05 16.72 3.54
C LEU A 174 -4.98 16.13 4.61
N ILE A 175 -6.28 16.01 4.32
CA ILE A 175 -7.24 15.35 5.21
C ILE A 175 -6.82 13.89 5.41
N ASN A 176 -6.55 13.15 4.33
CA ASN A 176 -6.10 11.76 4.39
C ASN A 176 -4.82 11.62 5.21
N LYS A 177 -3.80 12.46 4.96
CA LYS A 177 -2.54 12.45 5.71
C LYS A 177 -2.76 12.58 7.22
N ASN A 178 -3.63 13.52 7.64
CA ASN A 178 -3.91 13.75 9.05
C ASN A 178 -4.63 12.55 9.69
N ILE A 179 -5.58 11.96 9.00
CA ILE A 179 -6.29 10.74 9.46
C ILE A 179 -5.31 9.56 9.55
N CYS A 180 -4.46 9.37 8.53
CA CYS A 180 -3.45 8.31 8.55
C CYS A 180 -2.46 8.48 9.70
N LYS A 181 -1.99 9.70 9.95
CA LYS A 181 -1.11 10.01 11.08
C LYS A 181 -1.77 9.67 12.42
N HIS A 182 -3.05 10.03 12.57
CA HIS A 182 -3.80 9.79 13.80
C HIS A 182 -4.09 8.30 14.01
N THR A 183 -4.51 7.61 12.95
CA THR A 183 -4.99 6.22 13.03
C THR A 183 -3.85 5.19 13.05
N TYR A 184 -2.83 5.39 12.23
CA TYR A 184 -1.74 4.41 12.04
C TYR A 184 -0.40 4.87 12.60
N GLY A 185 -0.29 6.13 13.00
CA GLY A 185 0.94 6.74 13.45
C GLY A 185 1.80 7.31 12.31
N GLU A 186 2.71 8.20 12.68
CA GLU A 186 3.58 8.93 11.73
C GLU A 186 4.69 8.07 11.11
N TYR A 187 4.90 6.84 11.59
CA TYR A 187 5.90 5.90 11.05
C TYR A 187 5.26 4.77 10.22
N SER A 188 3.99 4.89 9.87
CA SER A 188 3.25 3.87 9.12
C SER A 188 3.43 4.03 7.61
N GLU A 189 3.31 2.93 6.87
CA GLU A 189 3.26 2.94 5.40
C GLU A 189 2.15 3.86 4.88
N ARG A 190 0.96 3.82 5.51
CA ARG A 190 -0.18 4.66 5.12
C ARG A 190 0.10 6.15 5.23
N TYR A 191 0.88 6.55 6.22
CA TYR A 191 1.29 7.94 6.35
C TYR A 191 2.30 8.32 5.26
N VAL A 192 3.24 7.42 4.93
CA VAL A 192 4.18 7.61 3.82
C VAL A 192 3.45 7.72 2.48
N ASP A 193 2.47 6.84 2.21
CA ASP A 193 1.63 6.91 1.00
C ASP A 193 0.90 8.26 0.86
N ALA A 194 0.40 8.80 1.97
CA ALA A 194 -0.26 10.10 1.97
C ALA A 194 0.72 11.26 1.68
N LEU A 195 1.96 11.16 2.17
CA LEU A 195 3.03 12.12 1.84
C LEU A 195 3.42 12.04 0.37
N LEU A 196 3.50 10.83 -0.21
CA LEU A 196 3.76 10.63 -1.64
C LEU A 196 2.67 11.25 -2.52
N SER A 197 1.40 11.09 -2.15
CA SER A 197 0.28 11.71 -2.88
C SER A 197 0.37 13.24 -2.86
N LEU A 198 0.72 13.83 -1.71
CA LEU A 198 0.94 15.27 -1.58
C LEU A 198 2.15 15.75 -2.37
N ALA A 199 3.22 14.97 -2.42
CA ALA A 199 4.38 15.29 -3.23
C ALA A 199 4.03 15.27 -4.72
N SER A 200 3.28 14.27 -5.20
CA SER A 200 2.85 14.16 -6.60
C SER A 200 2.04 15.38 -7.05
N VAL A 201 0.99 15.76 -6.32
CA VAL A 201 0.13 16.88 -6.70
C VAL A 201 0.91 18.21 -6.73
N ASN A 202 1.85 18.40 -5.80
CA ASN A 202 2.69 19.60 -5.76
C ASN A 202 3.80 19.60 -6.83
N THR A 203 4.20 18.43 -7.31
CA THR A 203 5.19 18.31 -8.40
C THR A 203 4.56 18.53 -9.76
N ASP A 204 3.40 17.90 -10.04
CA ASP A 204 2.84 17.84 -11.40
C ASP A 204 2.08 19.10 -11.82
N PHE A 205 1.45 19.75 -10.87
CA PHE A 205 0.78 21.01 -11.12
C PHE A 205 1.71 22.18 -10.79
N SER A 206 1.84 23.14 -11.68
CA SER A 206 2.72 24.33 -11.51
C SER A 206 2.18 25.26 -10.40
N MET A 207 2.08 24.75 -9.19
CA MET A 207 1.67 25.50 -8.01
C MET A 207 2.82 26.40 -7.55
N LYS A 208 2.48 27.54 -6.98
CA LYS A 208 3.48 28.42 -6.34
C LYS A 208 4.15 27.63 -5.21
N ASP A 209 5.48 27.61 -5.23
CA ASP A 209 6.32 26.87 -4.26
C ASP A 209 6.04 25.35 -4.22
N GLY A 210 5.43 24.79 -5.30
CA GLY A 210 5.03 23.38 -5.35
C GLY A 210 6.22 22.44 -5.23
N LEU A 211 7.31 22.68 -5.95
CA LEU A 211 8.51 21.83 -5.86
C LEU A 211 9.15 21.85 -4.46
N ASP A 212 9.13 22.99 -3.77
CA ASP A 212 9.65 23.10 -2.41
C ASP A 212 8.76 22.35 -1.41
N LYS A 213 7.43 22.39 -1.59
CA LYS A 213 6.50 21.60 -0.80
C LYS A 213 6.69 20.11 -1.06
N ALA A 214 6.75 19.69 -2.33
CA ALA A 214 6.97 18.31 -2.72
C ALA A 214 8.28 17.77 -2.13
N THR A 215 9.37 18.54 -2.21
CA THR A 215 10.65 18.15 -1.61
C THR A 215 10.51 17.90 -0.12
N ARG A 216 9.84 18.78 0.63
CA ARG A 216 9.64 18.58 2.08
C ARG A 216 8.83 17.32 2.39
N TYR A 217 7.77 17.03 1.63
CA TYR A 217 6.99 15.80 1.81
C TYR A 217 7.83 14.56 1.50
N LEU A 218 8.67 14.59 0.47
CA LEU A 218 9.54 13.47 0.13
C LEU A 218 10.67 13.28 1.15
N ASP A 219 11.23 14.34 1.71
CA ASP A 219 12.25 14.25 2.76
C ASP A 219 11.66 13.63 4.04
N GLU A 220 10.45 14.03 4.43
CA GLU A 220 9.72 13.43 5.54
C GLU A 220 9.43 11.94 5.24
N ALA A 221 8.89 11.63 4.07
CA ALA A 221 8.61 10.27 3.64
C ALA A 221 9.86 9.38 3.64
N TYR A 222 10.98 9.90 3.12
CA TYR A 222 12.26 9.18 3.06
C TYR A 222 12.81 8.89 4.46
N SER A 223 12.72 9.86 5.38
CA SER A 223 13.18 9.65 6.76
C SER A 223 12.47 8.49 7.47
N ILE A 224 11.23 8.20 7.07
CA ILE A 224 10.41 7.13 7.61
C ILE A 224 10.64 5.81 6.87
N ALA A 225 10.67 5.85 5.54
CA ALA A 225 10.68 4.67 4.68
C ALA A 225 12.07 4.04 4.53
N HIS A 226 13.14 4.82 4.65
CA HIS A 226 14.51 4.36 4.41
C HIS A 226 14.84 3.11 5.22
N LYS A 227 15.26 2.04 4.53
CA LYS A 227 15.56 0.71 5.09
C LYS A 227 14.40 0.00 5.81
N ARG A 228 13.22 0.61 5.87
CA ARG A 228 12.05 0.06 6.54
C ARG A 228 11.02 -0.46 5.55
N TYR A 229 10.81 0.30 4.48
CA TYR A 229 9.81 0.02 3.44
C TYR A 229 10.45 0.14 2.05
N PRO A 230 11.15 -0.92 1.57
CA PRO A 230 11.97 -0.82 0.35
C PRO A 230 11.20 -0.37 -0.89
N LEU A 231 9.95 -0.81 -1.06
CA LEU A 231 9.12 -0.41 -2.19
C LEU A 231 8.73 1.07 -2.12
N LEU A 232 8.33 1.56 -0.94
CA LEU A 232 8.03 2.98 -0.74
C LEU A 232 9.29 3.84 -0.91
N GLU A 233 10.44 3.36 -0.46
CA GLU A 233 11.72 4.02 -0.69
C GLU A 233 12.00 4.17 -2.20
N ALA A 234 11.76 3.12 -2.99
CA ALA A 234 11.89 3.18 -4.45
C ALA A 234 10.95 4.24 -5.07
N GLN A 235 9.71 4.30 -4.62
CA GLN A 235 8.73 5.29 -5.10
C GLN A 235 9.12 6.72 -4.71
N ILE A 236 9.63 6.93 -3.49
CA ILE A 236 10.12 8.23 -3.02
C ILE A 236 11.28 8.70 -3.89
N VAL A 237 12.29 7.83 -4.11
CA VAL A 237 13.47 8.15 -4.92
C VAL A 237 13.07 8.43 -6.38
N ASN A 238 12.08 7.69 -6.91
CA ASN A 238 11.51 8.00 -8.23
C ASN A 238 10.90 9.40 -8.28
N GLN A 239 10.10 9.82 -7.30
CA GLN A 239 9.54 11.16 -7.27
C GLN A 239 10.63 12.24 -7.07
N GLN A 240 11.66 11.98 -6.29
CA GLN A 240 12.82 12.86 -6.16
C GLN A 240 13.54 13.04 -7.52
N SER A 241 13.60 11.97 -8.34
CA SER A 241 14.18 12.08 -9.70
C SER A 241 13.37 13.02 -10.59
N VAL A 242 12.03 12.99 -10.50
CA VAL A 242 11.15 13.90 -11.23
C VAL A 242 11.39 15.36 -10.81
N ILE A 243 11.54 15.62 -9.51
CA ILE A 243 11.87 16.97 -9.03
C ILE A 243 13.24 17.42 -9.54
N ALA A 244 14.26 16.55 -9.49
CA ALA A 244 15.58 16.87 -10.03
C ALA A 244 15.51 17.20 -11.53
N PHE A 245 14.73 16.44 -12.30
CA PHE A 245 14.49 16.70 -13.71
C PHE A 245 13.85 18.09 -13.95
N ARG A 246 12.79 18.42 -13.18
CA ARG A 246 12.11 19.71 -13.29
C ARG A 246 13.03 20.89 -12.91
N ASN A 247 13.95 20.66 -12.01
CA ASN A 247 15.01 21.61 -11.63
C ASN A 247 16.18 21.63 -12.66
N LYS A 248 16.07 20.88 -13.76
CA LYS A 248 17.10 20.75 -14.82
C LYS A 248 18.41 20.09 -14.33
N ASN A 249 18.38 19.41 -13.20
CA ASN A 249 19.48 18.62 -12.66
C ASN A 249 19.46 17.22 -13.26
N TYR A 250 19.70 17.12 -14.55
CA TYR A 250 19.47 15.92 -15.35
C TYR A 250 20.33 14.71 -14.94
N GLU A 251 21.60 14.94 -14.59
CA GLU A 251 22.47 13.84 -14.13
C GLU A 251 22.01 13.29 -12.77
N GLN A 252 21.55 14.16 -11.88
CA GLN A 252 20.95 13.73 -10.61
C GLN A 252 19.65 12.96 -10.86
N ALA A 253 18.80 13.42 -11.78
CA ALA A 253 17.56 12.73 -12.13
C ALA A 253 17.83 11.30 -12.62
N LYS A 254 18.81 11.10 -13.52
CA LYS A 254 19.22 9.77 -14.01
C LYS A 254 19.71 8.88 -12.85
N THR A 255 20.59 9.43 -12.02
CA THR A 255 21.14 8.67 -10.87
C THR A 255 20.04 8.20 -9.93
N LEU A 256 19.10 9.07 -9.57
CA LEU A 256 17.98 8.75 -8.71
C LEU A 256 17.02 7.72 -9.36
N MET A 257 16.77 7.84 -10.66
CA MET A 257 15.92 6.88 -11.37
C MET A 257 16.52 5.48 -11.37
N MET A 258 17.83 5.36 -11.64
CA MET A 258 18.52 4.08 -11.55
C MET A 258 18.54 3.51 -10.13
N GLN A 259 18.66 4.36 -9.11
CA GLN A 259 18.55 3.95 -7.72
C GLN A 259 17.15 3.43 -7.40
N ALA A 260 16.10 4.12 -7.84
CA ALA A 260 14.70 3.68 -7.65
C ALA A 260 14.46 2.32 -8.30
N LEU A 261 14.96 2.12 -9.52
CA LEU A 261 14.84 0.86 -10.25
C LEU A 261 15.56 -0.28 -9.50
N SER A 262 16.77 -0.04 -9.00
CA SER A 262 17.53 -1.01 -8.21
C SER A 262 16.83 -1.37 -6.89
N LEU A 263 16.26 -0.38 -6.17
CA LEU A 263 15.50 -0.62 -4.94
C LEU A 263 14.24 -1.45 -5.22
N CYS A 264 13.54 -1.18 -6.30
CA CYS A 264 12.35 -1.94 -6.71
C CYS A 264 12.73 -3.37 -7.10
N GLU A 265 13.84 -3.57 -7.82
CA GLU A 265 14.35 -4.89 -8.15
C GLU A 265 14.65 -5.73 -6.90
N LEU A 266 15.29 -5.11 -5.90
CA LEU A 266 15.59 -5.78 -4.62
C LEU A 266 14.32 -6.10 -3.82
N ALA A 267 13.28 -5.26 -3.89
CA ALA A 267 12.05 -5.43 -3.15
C ALA A 267 11.12 -6.50 -3.75
N GLU A 268 10.93 -6.49 -5.06
CA GLU A 268 9.90 -7.28 -5.74
C GLU A 268 10.42 -8.08 -6.95
N GLY A 269 11.65 -7.81 -7.40
CA GLY A 269 12.24 -8.41 -8.60
C GLY A 269 11.87 -7.72 -9.91
N LYS A 270 12.65 -8.04 -10.96
CA LYS A 270 12.54 -7.40 -12.29
C LYS A 270 11.20 -7.61 -13.01
N THR A 271 10.42 -8.59 -12.62
CA THR A 271 9.14 -8.95 -13.31
C THR A 271 7.91 -8.44 -12.58
N SER A 272 8.06 -7.58 -11.58
CA SER A 272 6.95 -6.94 -10.90
C SER A 272 6.37 -5.77 -11.72
N ASN A 273 5.09 -5.49 -11.53
CA ASN A 273 4.42 -4.36 -12.19
C ASN A 273 5.07 -3.03 -11.79
N ASN A 274 5.51 -2.89 -10.54
CA ASN A 274 6.18 -1.67 -10.08
C ASN A 274 7.52 -1.47 -10.77
N TYR A 275 8.29 -2.55 -10.97
CA TYR A 275 9.54 -2.48 -11.73
C TYR A 275 9.30 -2.08 -13.18
N GLU A 276 8.28 -2.65 -13.84
CA GLU A 276 7.91 -2.29 -15.22
C GLU A 276 7.56 -0.81 -15.38
N ILE A 277 6.79 -0.26 -14.44
CA ILE A 277 6.43 1.17 -14.42
C ILE A 277 7.69 2.04 -14.28
N LEU A 278 8.56 1.73 -13.32
CA LEU A 278 9.79 2.47 -13.10
C LEU A 278 10.76 2.35 -14.29
N LEU A 279 10.82 1.17 -14.90
CA LEU A 279 11.61 0.93 -16.10
C LEU A 279 11.12 1.76 -17.28
N SER A 280 9.80 1.82 -17.50
CA SER A 280 9.22 2.67 -18.56
C SER A 280 9.62 4.14 -18.37
N ASN A 281 9.46 4.67 -17.15
CA ASN A 281 9.87 6.04 -16.84
C ASN A 281 11.38 6.26 -17.05
N THR A 282 12.19 5.24 -16.74
CA THR A 282 13.64 5.29 -16.93
C THR A 282 14.00 5.33 -18.43
N ILE A 283 13.37 4.47 -19.22
CA ILE A 283 13.55 4.42 -20.68
C ILE A 283 13.17 5.77 -21.30
N ASP A 284 12.02 6.33 -20.93
CA ASP A 284 11.56 7.62 -21.42
C ASP A 284 12.58 8.73 -21.10
N LEU A 285 13.13 8.71 -19.89
CA LEU A 285 14.17 9.67 -19.49
C LEU A 285 15.42 9.54 -20.35
N TYR A 286 15.93 8.33 -20.58
CA TYR A 286 17.10 8.11 -21.43
C TYR A 286 16.84 8.52 -22.89
N GLN A 287 15.65 8.24 -23.43
CA GLN A 287 15.26 8.67 -24.78
C GLN A 287 15.23 10.20 -24.92
N MET A 288 14.72 10.91 -23.90
CA MET A 288 14.73 12.39 -23.90
C MET A 288 16.13 12.99 -23.96
N PHE A 289 17.14 12.25 -23.47
CA PHE A 289 18.54 12.66 -23.55
C PHE A 289 19.28 12.10 -24.77
N GLY A 290 18.59 11.42 -25.69
CA GLY A 290 19.17 10.79 -26.86
C GLY A 290 20.07 9.59 -26.55
N GLN A 291 19.97 9.04 -25.34
CA GLN A 291 20.72 7.87 -24.89
C GLN A 291 19.97 6.58 -25.26
N TYR A 292 19.80 6.35 -26.55
CA TYR A 292 18.96 5.26 -27.07
C TYR A 292 19.57 3.86 -26.81
N ASP A 293 20.89 3.73 -26.82
CA ASP A 293 21.56 2.44 -26.61
C ASP A 293 21.35 1.95 -25.17
N GLU A 294 21.43 2.84 -24.19
CA GLU A 294 21.17 2.52 -22.79
C GLU A 294 19.69 2.17 -22.57
N ALA A 295 18.77 2.91 -23.20
CA ALA A 295 17.33 2.62 -23.14
C ALA A 295 17.01 1.24 -23.73
N ILE A 296 17.61 0.88 -24.88
CA ILE A 296 17.46 -0.44 -25.52
C ILE A 296 18.00 -1.55 -24.60
N THR A 297 19.18 -1.35 -24.02
CA THR A 297 19.81 -2.32 -23.12
C THR A 297 18.90 -2.61 -21.93
N LEU A 298 18.36 -1.58 -21.27
CA LEU A 298 17.42 -1.76 -20.15
C LEU A 298 16.17 -2.53 -20.55
N GLY A 299 15.59 -2.24 -21.72
CA GLY A 299 14.43 -2.95 -22.24
C GLY A 299 14.72 -4.41 -22.56
N GLN A 300 15.90 -4.71 -23.13
CA GLN A 300 16.33 -6.09 -23.44
C GLN A 300 16.54 -6.91 -22.18
N ASP A 301 17.20 -6.36 -21.16
CA ASP A 301 17.40 -7.03 -19.86
C ASP A 301 16.07 -7.39 -19.18
N PHE A 302 15.08 -6.52 -19.30
CA PHE A 302 13.73 -6.78 -18.78
C PHE A 302 13.04 -7.92 -19.54
N LEU A 303 13.08 -7.89 -20.88
CA LEU A 303 12.47 -8.94 -21.71
C LEU A 303 13.12 -10.30 -21.46
N GLU A 304 14.43 -10.34 -21.25
CA GLU A 304 15.14 -11.56 -20.89
C GLU A 304 14.66 -12.10 -19.52
N ALA A 305 14.53 -11.23 -18.52
CA ALA A 305 14.01 -11.61 -17.21
C ALA A 305 12.59 -12.19 -17.29
N CYS A 306 11.69 -11.57 -18.06
CA CYS A 306 10.33 -12.05 -18.29
C CYS A 306 10.30 -13.42 -18.99
N THR A 307 11.18 -13.62 -19.99
CA THR A 307 11.28 -14.88 -20.73
C THR A 307 11.75 -16.03 -19.84
N LEU A 308 12.73 -15.77 -18.96
CA LEU A 308 13.24 -16.76 -18.00
C LEU A 308 12.13 -17.21 -17.01
N VAL A 309 11.31 -16.28 -16.52
CA VAL A 309 10.18 -16.60 -15.63
C VAL A 309 9.13 -17.43 -16.37
N SER A 310 8.77 -17.05 -17.59
CA SER A 310 7.78 -17.76 -18.41
C SER A 310 8.22 -19.19 -18.71
N THR A 311 9.49 -19.40 -19.08
CA THR A 311 10.06 -20.74 -19.32
C THR A 311 10.11 -21.58 -18.06
N LYS A 312 10.46 -21.01 -16.92
CA LYS A 312 10.46 -21.71 -15.62
C LYS A 312 9.05 -22.16 -15.22
N ASN A 313 8.05 -21.29 -15.40
CA ASN A 313 6.65 -21.61 -15.10
C ASN A 313 6.12 -22.70 -16.04
N PHE A 314 6.47 -22.66 -17.32
CA PHE A 314 6.10 -23.71 -18.29
C PHE A 314 6.69 -25.07 -17.90
N LEU A 315 7.95 -25.13 -17.50
CA LEU A 315 8.60 -26.36 -17.06
C LEU A 315 7.99 -26.92 -15.77
N VAL A 316 7.61 -26.07 -14.81
CA VAL A 316 6.94 -26.50 -13.58
C VAL A 316 5.55 -27.05 -13.88
N THR A 317 4.75 -26.34 -14.70
CA THR A 317 3.40 -26.79 -15.07
C THR A 317 3.41 -28.04 -15.94
N SER A 318 4.40 -28.21 -16.81
CA SER A 318 4.56 -29.44 -17.61
C SER A 318 4.95 -30.66 -16.75
N ARG A 319 5.80 -30.47 -15.72
CA ARG A 319 6.15 -31.55 -14.78
C ARG A 319 4.98 -31.97 -13.89
N LEU A 320 4.06 -31.05 -13.57
CA LEU A 320 2.85 -31.37 -12.79
C LEU A 320 1.79 -32.11 -13.60
N LYS A 321 1.81 -32.03 -14.95
CA LYS A 321 0.88 -32.74 -15.84
C LYS A 321 1.33 -34.17 -16.16
N ILE A 322 2.54 -34.57 -15.75
CA ILE A 322 3.11 -35.92 -16.03
C ILE A 322 2.98 -36.84 -14.79
N LYS A 323 2.32 -36.41 -13.74
CA LYS A 323 1.91 -37.24 -12.59
C LYS A 323 0.41 -37.44 -12.57
#